data_801aac17291ac7cdcaced50f22a7cd06
#
_entry.id   801aac17291ac7cdcaced50f22a7cd06
#
_cell.length_a   1.000
_cell.length_b   1.000
_cell.length_c   1.000
_cell.angle_alpha   90.00
_cell.angle_beta   90.00
_cell.angle_gamma   90.00
#
_symmetry.space_group_name_H-M   'P 1'
#
loop_
_entity.id
_entity.type
_entity.pdbx_description
1 polymer ?
#
loop_
_entity_poly.entity_id
_entity_poly.type
_entity_poly.pdbx_seq_one_letter_code
_entity_poly.pdbx_strand_id
1 'polypeptide(L)'
;MIQIKDKSNCCGCTACASICAYNAITMTPDSLGFLYPQVNAGLCVNCGLCDKICQFHDNYERYGNYDTPHACQFRLKQDEQLKKSQSGGAFFAIADKFIAEGGVVY
;
A
#
# COMPACT_ATOMS: atom_id res chain seq x y z
N MET A 1 16.19 -8.05 8.54
CA MET A 1 15.17 -9.13 8.40
C MET A 1 13.93 -8.69 9.14
N ILE A 2 12.81 -8.61 8.43
CA ILE A 2 11.54 -8.13 9.03
C ILE A 2 11.13 -8.98 10.24
N GLN A 3 10.79 -8.32 11.33
CA GLN A 3 10.28 -8.92 12.55
C GLN A 3 9.11 -8.08 13.06
N ILE A 4 7.96 -8.71 13.22
CA ILE A 4 6.76 -8.06 13.79
C ILE A 4 6.74 -8.35 15.29
N LYS A 5 7.21 -7.37 16.07
CA LYS A 5 7.22 -7.46 17.55
C LYS A 5 5.82 -7.26 18.14
N ASP A 6 5.07 -6.34 17.55
CA ASP A 6 3.69 -6.05 17.92
C ASP A 6 2.81 -6.21 16.67
N LYS A 7 1.80 -7.05 16.78
CA LYS A 7 0.86 -7.33 15.69
C LYS A 7 0.13 -6.09 15.18
N SER A 8 -0.08 -5.07 16.02
CA SER A 8 -0.67 -3.78 15.61
C SER A 8 0.17 -3.03 14.57
N ASN A 9 1.47 -3.33 14.48
CA ASN A 9 2.41 -2.77 13.51
C ASN A 9 2.52 -3.60 12.23
N CYS A 10 1.47 -4.33 11.86
CA CYS A 10 1.40 -5.07 10.61
C CYS A 10 -0.03 -5.08 10.07
N CYS A 11 -0.23 -4.58 8.87
CA CYS A 11 -1.54 -4.61 8.20
C CYS A 11 -1.69 -5.78 7.21
N GLY A 12 -0.76 -6.73 7.17
CA GLY A 12 -0.82 -7.88 6.26
C GLY A 12 -0.70 -7.54 4.76
N CYS A 13 -0.13 -6.39 4.41
CA CYS A 13 -0.08 -5.88 3.03
C CYS A 13 0.78 -6.69 2.06
N THR A 14 1.48 -7.71 2.50
CA THR A 14 2.34 -8.61 1.72
C THR A 14 3.58 -7.98 1.05
N ALA A 15 3.79 -6.67 1.16
CA ALA A 15 4.89 -5.97 0.49
C ALA A 15 6.27 -6.56 0.82
N CYS A 16 6.51 -6.96 2.07
CA CYS A 16 7.75 -7.59 2.51
C CYS A 16 7.99 -8.96 1.83
N ALA A 17 6.93 -9.75 1.61
CA ALA A 17 7.02 -11.02 0.90
C ALA A 17 7.26 -10.79 -0.60
N SER A 18 6.54 -9.83 -1.20
CA SER A 18 6.64 -9.51 -2.64
C SER A 18 8.02 -8.97 -3.04
N ILE A 19 8.67 -8.17 -2.17
CA ILE A 19 10.01 -7.63 -2.46
C ILE A 19 11.13 -8.66 -2.28
N CYS A 20 10.85 -9.81 -1.65
CA CYS A 20 11.88 -10.79 -1.32
C CYS A 20 12.28 -11.64 -2.53
N ALA A 21 13.38 -11.28 -3.18
CA ALA A 21 13.94 -12.01 -4.33
C ALA A 21 14.32 -13.47 -4.02
N TYR A 22 14.50 -13.82 -2.74
CA TYR A 22 14.84 -15.17 -2.31
C TYR A 22 13.66 -15.99 -1.83
N ASN A 23 12.44 -15.47 -1.95
CA ASN A 23 11.22 -16.10 -1.46
C ASN A 23 11.32 -16.59 0.00
N ALA A 24 12.11 -15.89 0.82
CA ALA A 24 12.36 -16.24 2.20
C ALA A 24 11.23 -15.84 3.16
N ILE A 25 10.17 -15.18 2.66
CA ILE A 25 9.06 -14.66 3.48
C ILE A 25 7.76 -15.28 3.00
N THR A 26 7.06 -15.96 3.91
CA THR A 26 5.72 -16.51 3.69
C THR A 26 4.73 -15.77 4.57
N MET A 27 3.57 -15.40 4.03
CA MET A 27 2.50 -14.79 4.81
C MET A 27 1.63 -15.89 5.41
N THR A 28 1.57 -15.94 6.74
CA THR A 28 0.83 -16.98 7.48
C THR A 28 -0.33 -16.35 8.26
N PRO A 29 -1.55 -16.90 8.15
CA PRO A 29 -2.67 -16.39 8.92
C PRO A 29 -2.53 -16.74 10.41
N ASP A 30 -2.97 -15.84 11.28
CA ASP A 30 -3.17 -16.14 12.69
C ASP A 30 -4.55 -16.77 12.95
N SER A 31 -4.89 -16.99 14.22
CA SER A 31 -6.18 -17.60 14.63
C SER A 31 -7.41 -16.81 14.22
N LEU A 32 -7.27 -15.52 13.89
CA LEU A 32 -8.33 -14.63 13.41
C LEU A 32 -8.31 -14.45 11.89
N GLY A 33 -7.34 -15.07 11.19
CA GLY A 33 -7.19 -14.99 9.74
C GLY A 33 -6.34 -13.80 9.25
N PHE A 34 -5.77 -12.99 10.14
CA PHE A 34 -4.86 -11.90 9.72
C PHE A 34 -3.50 -12.44 9.32
N LEU A 35 -2.99 -11.98 8.17
CA LEU A 35 -1.71 -12.44 7.61
C LEU A 35 -0.52 -11.74 8.25
N TYR A 36 0.47 -12.54 8.66
CA TYR A 36 1.75 -12.05 9.19
C TYR A 36 2.94 -12.71 8.50
N PRO A 37 4.06 -11.97 8.30
CA PRO A 37 5.24 -12.52 7.65
C PRO A 37 5.96 -13.53 8.56
N GLN A 38 6.26 -14.70 8.00
CA GLN A 38 7.15 -15.69 8.58
C GLN A 38 8.42 -15.78 7.74
N VAL A 39 9.57 -15.57 8.35
CA VAL A 39 10.86 -15.55 7.65
C VAL A 39 11.59 -16.86 7.81
N ASN A 40 11.91 -17.50 6.68
CA ASN A 40 12.80 -18.65 6.65
C ASN A 40 14.26 -18.16 6.73
N ALA A 41 14.88 -18.32 7.89
CA ALA A 41 16.26 -17.89 8.13
C ALA A 41 17.29 -18.58 7.22
N GLY A 42 17.01 -19.83 6.76
CA GLY A 42 17.88 -20.56 5.86
C GLY A 42 17.92 -20.02 4.43
N LEU A 43 16.87 -19.29 4.00
CA LEU A 43 16.79 -18.64 2.70
C LEU A 43 17.10 -17.15 2.77
N CYS A 44 17.05 -16.55 3.95
CA CYS A 44 17.21 -15.12 4.13
C CYS A 44 18.68 -14.70 4.09
N VAL A 45 19.04 -13.91 3.10
CA VAL A 45 20.40 -13.33 2.96
C VAL A 45 20.58 -12.01 3.72
N ASN A 46 19.61 -11.62 4.52
CA ASN A 46 19.63 -10.42 5.37
C ASN A 46 19.89 -9.10 4.63
N CYS A 47 19.39 -8.95 3.40
CA CYS A 47 19.59 -7.76 2.56
C CYS A 47 18.86 -6.49 3.04
N GLY A 48 17.89 -6.61 3.96
CA GLY A 48 17.16 -5.49 4.54
C GLY A 48 16.07 -4.86 3.66
N LEU A 49 15.80 -5.37 2.45
CA LEU A 49 14.79 -4.79 1.56
C LEU A 49 13.37 -4.84 2.16
N CYS A 50 13.04 -5.92 2.86
CA CYS A 50 11.74 -6.06 3.54
C CYS A 50 11.53 -5.03 4.66
N ASP A 51 12.61 -4.61 5.34
CA ASP A 51 12.55 -3.57 6.38
C ASP A 51 12.32 -2.19 5.74
N LYS A 52 12.99 -1.91 4.61
CA LYS A 52 12.86 -0.63 3.88
C LYS A 52 11.49 -0.41 3.26
N ILE A 53 10.83 -1.46 2.78
CA ILE A 53 9.51 -1.35 2.15
C ILE A 53 8.37 -1.28 3.18
N CYS A 54 8.61 -1.70 4.43
CA CYS A 54 7.57 -1.77 5.45
C CYS A 54 7.25 -0.38 6.01
N GLN A 55 6.04 0.10 5.76
CA GLN A 55 5.59 1.42 6.23
C GLN A 55 5.52 1.58 7.76
N PHE A 56 5.57 0.46 8.50
CA PHE A 56 5.59 0.45 9.97
C PHE A 56 7.01 0.29 10.55
N HIS A 57 8.01 0.17 9.68
CA HIS A 57 9.41 0.06 10.13
C HIS A 57 10.02 1.45 10.29
N ASP A 58 10.86 1.63 11.33
CA ASP A 58 11.51 2.92 11.63
C ASP A 58 12.37 3.46 10.48
N ASN A 59 12.89 2.56 9.64
CA ASN A 59 13.71 2.90 8.46
C ASN A 59 12.89 3.18 7.19
N TYR A 60 11.55 3.26 7.29
CA TYR A 60 10.72 3.58 6.15
C TYR A 60 10.83 5.06 5.80
N GLU A 61 11.30 5.35 4.59
CA GLU A 61 11.34 6.70 4.04
C GLU A 61 9.93 7.10 3.59
N ARG A 62 9.31 8.01 4.32
CA ARG A 62 8.01 8.59 3.94
C ARG A 62 8.24 9.63 2.85
N TYR A 63 7.79 9.33 1.64
CA TYR A 63 7.76 10.29 0.55
C TYR A 63 6.56 11.24 0.73
N GLY A 64 6.84 12.55 0.69
CA GLY A 64 5.82 13.61 0.73
C GLY A 64 5.40 14.01 2.14
N ASN A 65 6.18 14.87 2.76
CA ASN A 65 5.72 15.66 3.89
C ASN A 65 4.80 16.76 3.38
N TYR A 66 3.51 16.56 3.56
CA TYR A 66 2.54 17.64 3.37
C TYR A 66 2.44 18.41 4.69
N ASP A 67 3.26 19.45 4.85
CA ASP A 67 3.28 20.27 6.06
C ASP A 67 1.95 21.00 6.31
N THR A 68 1.21 21.23 5.23
CA THR A 68 -0.12 21.87 5.27
C THR A 68 -1.08 21.19 4.29
N PRO A 69 -1.82 20.15 4.72
CA PRO A 69 -2.80 19.52 3.86
C PRO A 69 -3.96 20.47 3.56
N HIS A 70 -4.32 20.60 2.29
CA HIS A 70 -5.51 21.32 1.87
C HIS A 70 -6.69 20.36 1.78
N ALA A 71 -7.72 20.59 2.59
CA ALA A 71 -8.98 19.86 2.50
C ALA A 71 -9.88 20.55 1.46
N CYS A 72 -10.35 19.78 0.48
CA CYS A 72 -11.24 20.27 -0.57
C CYS A 72 -12.50 19.42 -0.65
N GLN A 73 -13.64 20.08 -0.91
CA GLN A 73 -14.86 19.41 -1.33
C GLN A 73 -14.87 19.36 -2.85
N PHE A 74 -15.12 18.19 -3.40
CA PHE A 74 -15.15 17.96 -4.84
C PHE A 74 -16.51 17.41 -5.30
N ARG A 75 -16.99 17.90 -6.45
CA ARG A 75 -18.16 17.37 -7.14
C ARG A 75 -17.98 17.52 -8.65
N LEU A 76 -18.20 16.43 -9.40
CA LEU A 76 -18.25 16.47 -10.87
C LEU A 76 -19.35 17.42 -11.34
N LYS A 77 -19.05 18.20 -12.37
CA LYS A 77 -20.03 19.13 -13.00
C LYS A 77 -20.99 18.39 -13.94
N GLN A 78 -20.55 17.27 -14.52
CA GLN A 78 -21.39 16.46 -15.43
C GLN A 78 -22.29 15.53 -14.60
N ASP A 79 -23.58 15.82 -14.52
CA ASP A 79 -24.53 15.07 -13.70
C ASP A 79 -24.67 13.60 -14.14
N GLU A 80 -24.56 13.29 -15.43
CA GLU A 80 -24.58 11.91 -15.94
C GLU A 80 -23.42 11.06 -15.42
N GLN A 81 -22.20 11.62 -15.41
CA GLN A 81 -21.02 10.97 -14.84
C GLN A 81 -21.11 10.87 -13.32
N LEU A 82 -21.61 11.92 -12.68
CA LEU A 82 -21.78 11.96 -11.23
C LEU A 82 -22.73 10.84 -10.75
N LYS A 83 -23.85 10.63 -11.43
CA LYS A 83 -24.81 9.55 -11.10
C LYS A 83 -24.21 8.15 -11.19
N LYS A 84 -23.20 7.95 -12.02
CA LYS A 84 -22.47 6.68 -12.19
C LYS A 84 -21.25 6.56 -11.29
N SER A 85 -20.92 7.61 -10.54
CA SER A 85 -19.73 7.69 -9.69
C SER A 85 -20.08 7.52 -8.22
N GLN A 86 -19.08 7.21 -7.40
CA GLN A 86 -19.20 7.22 -5.94
C GLN A 86 -18.90 8.63 -5.41
N SER A 87 -19.64 9.05 -4.36
CA SER A 87 -19.46 10.34 -3.70
C SER A 87 -19.50 11.52 -4.69
N GLY A 88 -18.51 12.42 -4.66
CA GLY A 88 -18.39 13.55 -5.60
C GLY A 88 -17.76 13.22 -6.96
N GLY A 89 -17.37 11.98 -7.22
CA GLY A 89 -16.79 11.53 -8.48
C GLY A 89 -15.32 11.92 -8.68
N ALA A 90 -14.57 12.19 -7.61
CA ALA A 90 -13.17 12.58 -7.69
C ALA A 90 -12.30 11.51 -8.35
N PHE A 91 -12.51 10.23 -8.00
CA PHE A 91 -11.80 9.11 -8.62
C PHE A 91 -12.03 9.07 -10.13
N PHE A 92 -13.29 9.21 -10.57
CA PHE A 92 -13.62 9.22 -11.99
C PHE A 92 -12.89 10.35 -12.74
N ALA A 93 -12.89 11.57 -12.19
CA ALA A 93 -12.23 12.72 -12.83
C ALA A 93 -10.71 12.54 -12.95
N ILE A 94 -10.08 11.95 -11.94
CA ILE A 94 -8.63 11.67 -11.95
C ILE A 94 -8.33 10.55 -12.94
N ALA A 95 -9.06 9.44 -12.88
CA ALA A 95 -8.89 8.29 -13.77
C ALA A 95 -9.08 8.67 -15.24
N ASP A 96 -10.13 9.42 -15.57
CA ASP A 96 -10.42 9.90 -16.92
C ASP A 96 -9.26 10.73 -17.50
N LYS A 97 -8.72 11.64 -16.68
CA LYS A 97 -7.54 12.43 -17.07
C LYS A 97 -6.33 11.56 -17.36
N PHE A 98 -5.99 10.61 -16.48
CA PHE A 98 -4.84 9.73 -16.68
C PHE A 98 -4.98 8.85 -17.91
N ILE A 99 -6.19 8.33 -18.20
CA ILE A 99 -6.49 7.55 -19.39
C ILE A 99 -6.37 8.41 -20.65
N ALA A 100 -6.89 9.65 -20.63
CA ALA A 100 -6.80 10.57 -21.76
C ALA A 100 -5.36 10.95 -22.08
N GLU A 101 -4.46 10.95 -21.10
CA GLU A 101 -3.03 11.19 -21.25
C GLU A 101 -2.23 9.90 -21.63
N GLY A 102 -2.90 8.79 -21.92
CA GLY A 102 -2.29 7.50 -22.29
C GLY A 102 -1.81 6.66 -21.10
N GLY A 103 -2.21 7.02 -19.89
CA GLY A 103 -1.93 6.25 -18.68
C GLY A 103 -2.88 5.07 -18.49
N VAL A 104 -2.61 4.25 -17.46
CA VAL A 104 -3.45 3.12 -17.04
C VAL A 104 -3.88 3.31 -15.59
N VAL A 105 -5.08 2.82 -15.27
CA VAL A 105 -5.65 2.87 -13.92
C VAL A 105 -6.03 1.44 -13.52
N TYR A 106 -5.60 1.02 -12.34
CA TYR A 106 -5.85 -0.32 -11.78
C TYR A 106 -6.83 -0.26 -10.62
#